data_948ab3d3e2613e49193256c3f02f547d
#
_entry.id   948ab3d3e2613e49193256c3f02f547d
#
_cell.length_a   1.000
_cell.length_b   1.000
_cell.length_c   1.000
_cell.angle_alpha   90.00
_cell.angle_beta   90.00
_cell.angle_gamma   90.00
#
_symmetry.space_group_name_H-M   'P 1'
#
loop_
_entity.id
_entity.type
_entity.pdbx_description
1 polymer ?
#
loop_
_entity_poly.entity_id
_entity_poly.type
_entity_poly.pdbx_seq_one_letter_code
_entity_poly.pdbx_strand_id
1 'polypeptide(L)'
;MRIGELARRTGVSVRSLRYYEEQHLLPAVRSASGQRQYPESAVGRVELIQQLYAAGLSSKTILGIMPCMVTGEVTPMLLDRLTDERDRIDQQIAGLTSTRDRLDAIISASSDLMSRGERCTTHRLLPGEHLHDLCSPLEATK
;
A
#
# COMPACT_ATOMS: atom_id res chain seq x y z
N MET A 1 25.34 17.64 2.38
CA MET A 1 24.26 18.55 2.83
C MET A 1 23.68 18.08 4.15
N ARG A 2 22.98 18.97 4.89
CA ARG A 2 22.26 18.61 6.12
C ARG A 2 20.86 18.06 5.81
N ILE A 3 20.24 17.35 6.76
CA ILE A 3 18.92 16.71 6.56
C ILE A 3 17.81 17.71 6.16
N GLY A 4 17.84 18.94 6.70
CA GLY A 4 16.87 19.98 6.34
C GLY A 4 16.99 20.46 4.89
N GLU A 5 18.21 20.48 4.36
CA GLU A 5 18.44 20.81 2.96
C GLU A 5 18.01 19.68 2.04
N LEU A 6 18.29 18.42 2.41
CA LEU A 6 17.81 17.25 1.69
C LEU A 6 16.28 17.22 1.65
N ALA A 7 15.63 17.50 2.79
CA ALA A 7 14.17 17.61 2.89
C ALA A 7 13.60 18.65 1.92
N ARG A 8 14.19 19.83 1.88
CA ARG A 8 13.77 20.93 0.98
C ARG A 8 13.94 20.55 -0.50
N ARG A 9 15.04 19.86 -0.84
CA ARG A 9 15.34 19.48 -2.24
C ARG A 9 14.47 18.35 -2.77
N THR A 10 14.10 17.42 -1.89
CA THR A 10 13.31 16.23 -2.27
C THR A 10 11.80 16.38 -2.01
N GLY A 11 11.39 17.44 -1.31
CA GLY A 11 9.99 17.61 -0.88
C GLY A 11 9.56 16.63 0.22
N VAL A 12 10.49 15.88 0.82
CA VAL A 12 10.22 14.87 1.84
C VAL A 12 10.39 15.46 3.24
N SER A 13 9.51 15.14 4.17
CA SER A 13 9.63 15.60 5.56
C SER A 13 10.91 15.07 6.22
N VAL A 14 11.51 15.88 7.12
CA VAL A 14 12.66 15.45 7.93
C VAL A 14 12.34 14.17 8.71
N ARG A 15 11.09 14.00 9.16
CA ARG A 15 10.63 12.79 9.85
C ARG A 15 10.73 11.56 8.96
N SER A 16 10.25 11.66 7.72
CA SER A 16 10.34 10.56 6.74
C SER A 16 11.79 10.23 6.39
N LEU A 17 12.66 11.25 6.23
CA LEU A 17 14.08 11.02 5.99
C LEU A 17 14.77 10.29 7.16
N ARG A 18 14.41 10.62 8.41
CA ARG A 18 14.89 9.88 9.59
C ARG A 18 14.40 8.44 9.59
N TYR A 19 13.14 8.22 9.24
CA TYR A 19 12.61 6.88 9.09
C TYR A 19 13.37 6.08 8.02
N TYR A 20 13.69 6.68 6.87
CA TYR A 20 14.51 6.02 5.83
C TYR A 20 15.92 5.68 6.34
N GLU A 21 16.51 6.54 7.17
CA GLU A 21 17.80 6.27 7.82
C GLU A 21 17.68 5.09 8.81
N GLU A 22 16.64 5.05 9.66
CA GLU A 22 16.37 3.94 10.60
C GLU A 22 16.14 2.61 9.87
N GLN A 23 15.51 2.64 8.71
CA GLN A 23 15.32 1.47 7.85
C GLN A 23 16.56 1.12 7.00
N HIS A 24 17.68 1.78 7.20
CA HIS A 24 18.92 1.61 6.44
C HIS A 24 18.79 1.90 4.93
N LEU A 25 17.70 2.56 4.51
CA LEU A 25 17.48 2.94 3.13
C LEU A 25 18.28 4.17 2.72
N LEU A 26 18.56 5.06 3.67
CA LEU A 26 19.28 6.32 3.46
C LEU A 26 20.51 6.38 4.36
N PRO A 27 21.72 6.06 3.85
CA PRO A 27 22.94 6.16 4.64
C PRO A 27 23.33 7.63 4.85
N ALA A 28 23.68 7.97 6.08
CA ALA A 28 24.28 9.24 6.45
C ALA A 28 25.76 9.06 6.77
N VAL A 29 26.57 10.02 6.37
CA VAL A 29 27.98 10.12 6.77
C VAL A 29 28.07 11.08 7.96
N ARG A 30 28.88 10.77 8.96
CA ARG A 30 29.15 11.69 10.06
C ARG A 30 30.33 12.59 9.71
N SER A 31 30.14 13.91 9.88
CA SER A 31 31.25 14.87 9.76
C SER A 31 32.23 14.69 10.92
N ALA A 32 33.39 15.33 10.84
CA ALA A 32 34.38 15.39 11.93
C ALA A 32 33.78 15.94 13.24
N SER A 33 32.76 16.78 13.16
CA SER A 33 32.00 17.31 14.32
C SER A 33 30.85 16.39 14.78
N GLY A 34 30.72 15.16 14.25
CA GLY A 34 29.70 14.19 14.61
C GLY A 34 28.32 14.45 14.00
N GLN A 35 28.14 15.49 13.21
CA GLN A 35 26.87 15.82 12.58
C GLN A 35 26.61 14.93 11.35
N ARG A 36 25.33 14.53 11.18
CA ARG A 36 24.89 13.77 10.00
C ARG A 36 24.95 14.64 8.75
N GLN A 37 25.59 14.11 7.72
CA GLN A 37 25.66 14.70 6.39
C GLN A 37 25.27 13.69 5.34
N TYR A 38 24.64 14.18 4.27
CA TYR A 38 24.17 13.39 3.14
C TYR A 38 24.91 13.85 1.88
N PRO A 39 25.41 12.93 1.05
CA PRO A 39 26.04 13.26 -0.22
C PRO A 39 25.00 13.78 -1.22
N GLU A 40 25.45 14.39 -2.31
CA GLU A 40 24.56 14.86 -3.40
C GLU A 40 23.71 13.71 -3.98
N SER A 41 24.28 12.52 -4.09
CA SER A 41 23.57 11.31 -4.54
C SER A 41 22.39 10.89 -3.65
N ALA A 42 22.29 11.43 -2.43
CA ALA A 42 21.17 11.15 -1.54
C ALA A 42 19.84 11.69 -2.08
N VAL A 43 19.86 12.73 -2.91
CA VAL A 43 18.65 13.29 -3.52
C VAL A 43 17.98 12.23 -4.42
N GLY A 44 18.70 11.74 -5.43
CA GLY A 44 18.17 10.71 -6.33
C GLY A 44 17.81 9.40 -5.60
N ARG A 45 18.56 9.07 -4.52
CA ARG A 45 18.23 7.92 -3.67
C ARG A 45 16.90 8.08 -2.96
N VAL A 46 16.60 9.26 -2.42
CA VAL A 46 15.31 9.55 -1.75
C VAL A 46 14.16 9.54 -2.76
N GLU A 47 14.34 10.09 -3.95
CA GLU A 47 13.35 10.06 -5.02
C GLU A 47 13.01 8.62 -5.43
N LEU A 48 14.02 7.77 -5.59
CA LEU A 48 13.83 6.35 -5.86
C LEU A 48 13.07 5.64 -4.74
N ILE A 49 13.44 5.88 -3.47
CA ILE A 49 12.74 5.31 -2.30
C ILE A 49 11.27 5.70 -2.32
N GLN A 50 10.94 6.96 -2.62
CA GLN A 50 9.55 7.42 -2.72
C GLN A 50 8.79 6.73 -3.83
N GLN A 51 9.39 6.57 -5.01
CA GLN A 51 8.77 5.85 -6.14
C GLN A 51 8.45 4.40 -5.76
N LEU A 52 9.37 3.71 -5.08
CA LEU A 52 9.18 2.33 -4.65
C LEU A 52 8.09 2.20 -3.56
N TYR A 53 8.03 3.14 -2.61
CA TYR A 53 6.92 3.20 -1.64
C TYR A 53 5.58 3.51 -2.31
N ALA A 54 5.55 4.41 -3.27
CA ALA A 54 4.34 4.71 -4.03
C ALA A 54 3.84 3.50 -4.85
N ALA A 55 4.76 2.63 -5.28
CA ALA A 55 4.44 1.35 -5.89
C ALA A 55 3.99 0.27 -4.88
N GLY A 56 3.91 0.61 -3.58
CA GLY A 56 3.42 -0.28 -2.53
C GLY A 56 4.45 -1.27 -1.98
N LEU A 57 5.75 -1.09 -2.28
CA LEU A 57 6.79 -1.97 -1.78
C LEU A 57 7.08 -1.72 -0.30
N SER A 58 7.39 -2.77 0.45
CA SER A 58 7.79 -2.67 1.85
C SER A 58 9.23 -2.16 1.99
N SER A 59 9.57 -1.55 3.15
CA SER A 59 10.95 -1.12 3.46
C SER A 59 11.96 -2.25 3.29
N LYS A 60 11.60 -3.46 3.71
CA LYS A 60 12.44 -4.67 3.59
C LYS A 60 12.73 -5.03 2.14
N THR A 61 11.72 -4.95 1.28
CA THR A 61 11.85 -5.21 -0.16
C THR A 61 12.69 -4.11 -0.81
N ILE A 62 12.42 -2.85 -0.50
CA ILE A 62 13.21 -1.70 -1.00
C ILE A 62 14.68 -1.85 -0.60
N LEU A 63 14.97 -2.19 0.66
CA LEU A 63 16.34 -2.41 1.13
C LEU A 63 17.05 -3.52 0.33
N GLY A 64 16.34 -4.59 -0.01
CA GLY A 64 16.87 -5.68 -0.82
C GLY A 64 17.19 -5.30 -2.26
N ILE A 65 16.45 -4.35 -2.82
CA ILE A 65 16.60 -3.86 -4.21
C ILE A 65 17.71 -2.81 -4.33
N MET A 66 17.92 -2.00 -3.30
CA MET A 66 18.84 -0.85 -3.34
C MET A 66 20.27 -1.18 -3.83
N PRO A 67 20.93 -2.28 -3.42
CA PRO A 67 22.26 -2.63 -3.93
C PRO A 67 22.24 -2.83 -5.46
N CYS A 68 21.28 -3.56 -5.98
CA CYS A 68 21.13 -3.81 -7.41
C CYS A 68 20.97 -2.50 -8.21
N MET A 69 20.18 -1.55 -7.70
CA MET A 69 19.96 -0.25 -8.35
C MET A 69 21.24 0.61 -8.40
N VAL A 70 22.18 0.38 -7.46
CA VAL A 70 23.45 1.11 -7.40
C VAL A 70 24.55 0.42 -8.20
N THR A 71 24.63 -0.92 -8.14
CA THR A 71 25.71 -1.70 -8.79
C THR A 71 25.33 -2.24 -10.15
N GLY A 72 24.02 -2.34 -10.46
CA GLY A 72 23.50 -3.02 -11.64
C GLY A 72 23.58 -4.54 -11.57
N GLU A 73 24.03 -5.11 -10.42
CA GLU A 73 24.13 -6.55 -10.25
C GLU A 73 22.80 -7.15 -9.76
N VAL A 74 22.28 -8.10 -10.50
CA VAL A 74 21.06 -8.84 -10.15
C VAL A 74 21.46 -10.20 -9.59
N THR A 75 21.08 -10.47 -8.34
CA THR A 75 21.31 -11.77 -7.71
C THR A 75 20.07 -12.66 -7.77
N PRO A 76 20.19 -14.00 -7.81
CA PRO A 76 19.05 -14.89 -7.73
C PRO A 76 18.15 -14.64 -6.50
N MET A 77 18.76 -14.37 -5.36
CA MET A 77 18.04 -14.02 -4.12
C MET A 77 17.19 -12.74 -4.26
N LEU A 78 17.66 -11.77 -5.04
CA LEU A 78 16.89 -10.57 -5.33
C LEU A 78 15.68 -10.89 -6.20
N LEU A 79 15.86 -11.71 -7.23
CA LEU A 79 14.76 -12.14 -8.10
C LEU A 79 13.68 -12.90 -7.32
N ASP A 80 14.07 -13.80 -6.41
CA ASP A 80 13.14 -14.50 -5.53
C ASP A 80 12.32 -13.53 -4.68
N ARG A 81 12.98 -12.55 -4.05
CA ARG A 81 12.28 -11.52 -3.26
C ARG A 81 11.32 -10.67 -4.07
N LEU A 82 11.70 -10.29 -5.29
CA LEU A 82 10.82 -9.53 -6.18
C LEU A 82 9.62 -10.36 -6.61
N THR A 83 9.83 -11.65 -6.85
CA THR A 83 8.76 -12.60 -7.19
C THR A 83 7.79 -12.74 -6.04
N ASP A 84 8.29 -12.97 -4.81
CA ASP A 84 7.46 -13.07 -3.60
C ASP A 84 6.63 -11.79 -3.37
N GLU A 85 7.23 -10.62 -3.59
CA GLU A 85 6.54 -9.34 -3.42
C GLU A 85 5.46 -9.13 -4.48
N ARG A 86 5.74 -9.49 -5.73
CA ARG A 86 4.73 -9.49 -6.80
C ARG A 86 3.55 -10.41 -6.47
N ASP A 87 3.83 -11.62 -6.03
CA ASP A 87 2.80 -12.60 -5.68
C ASP A 87 1.94 -12.12 -4.49
N ARG A 88 2.56 -11.44 -3.52
CA ARG A 88 1.85 -10.77 -2.43
C ARG A 88 0.90 -9.67 -2.94
N ILE A 89 1.36 -8.85 -3.88
CA ILE A 89 0.55 -7.81 -4.51
C ILE A 89 -0.62 -8.43 -5.30
N ASP A 90 -0.38 -9.50 -6.05
CA ASP A 90 -1.43 -10.21 -6.79
C ASP A 90 -2.51 -10.75 -5.86
N GLN A 91 -2.13 -11.30 -4.70
CA GLN A 91 -3.08 -11.74 -3.67
C GLN A 91 -3.92 -10.58 -3.12
N GLN A 92 -3.30 -9.41 -2.90
CA GLN A 92 -4.02 -8.20 -2.46
C GLN A 92 -5.00 -7.72 -3.52
N ILE A 93 -4.60 -7.71 -4.78
CA ILE A 93 -5.48 -7.35 -5.91
C ILE A 93 -6.67 -8.30 -5.97
N ALA A 94 -6.46 -9.60 -5.85
CA ALA A 94 -7.53 -10.60 -5.84
C ALA A 94 -8.49 -10.38 -4.67
N GLY A 95 -7.99 -10.10 -3.47
CA GLY A 95 -8.79 -9.80 -2.29
C GLY A 95 -9.63 -8.53 -2.44
N LEU A 96 -9.03 -7.45 -2.95
CA LEU A 96 -9.73 -6.20 -3.21
C LEU A 96 -10.77 -6.35 -4.32
N THR A 97 -10.50 -7.11 -5.36
CA THR A 97 -11.44 -7.44 -6.44
C THR A 97 -12.65 -8.16 -5.89
N SER A 98 -12.45 -9.18 -5.05
CA SER A 98 -13.54 -9.91 -4.38
C SER A 98 -14.38 -8.99 -3.49
N THR A 99 -13.76 -8.09 -2.75
CA THR A 99 -14.46 -7.11 -1.91
C THR A 99 -15.29 -6.15 -2.74
N ARG A 100 -14.74 -5.65 -3.85
CA ARG A 100 -15.48 -4.80 -4.80
C ARG A 100 -16.70 -5.52 -5.36
N ASP A 101 -16.55 -6.77 -5.79
CA ASP A 101 -17.64 -7.54 -6.38
C ASP A 101 -18.77 -7.78 -5.37
N ARG A 102 -18.43 -7.97 -4.07
CA ARG A 102 -19.42 -8.04 -2.99
C ARG A 102 -20.16 -6.72 -2.80
N LEU A 103 -19.44 -5.59 -2.84
CA LEU A 103 -20.05 -4.27 -2.75
C LEU A 103 -21.00 -4.01 -3.95
N ASP A 104 -20.59 -4.39 -5.15
CA ASP A 104 -21.42 -4.25 -6.35
C ASP A 104 -22.72 -5.07 -6.21
N ALA A 105 -22.66 -6.27 -5.67
CA ALA A 105 -23.85 -7.09 -5.38
C ALA A 105 -24.77 -6.42 -4.36
N ILE A 106 -24.21 -5.84 -3.28
CA ILE A 106 -25.00 -5.11 -2.27
C ILE A 106 -25.65 -3.87 -2.89
N ILE A 107 -24.91 -3.10 -3.69
CA ILE A 107 -25.43 -1.90 -4.37
C ILE A 107 -26.58 -2.27 -5.29
N SER A 108 -26.43 -3.32 -6.10
CA SER A 108 -27.47 -3.78 -7.02
C SER A 108 -28.73 -4.22 -6.27
N ALA A 109 -28.59 -5.05 -5.23
CA ALA A 109 -29.70 -5.48 -4.41
C ALA A 109 -30.41 -4.31 -3.71
N SER A 110 -29.65 -3.35 -3.17
CA SER A 110 -30.20 -2.16 -2.52
C SER A 110 -30.93 -1.25 -3.50
N SER A 111 -30.40 -1.09 -4.71
CA SER A 111 -31.03 -0.32 -5.77
C SER A 111 -32.37 -0.93 -6.23
N ASP A 112 -32.40 -2.25 -6.36
CA ASP A 112 -33.64 -2.99 -6.71
C ASP A 112 -34.71 -2.85 -5.63
N LEU A 113 -34.32 -2.89 -4.35
CA LEU A 113 -35.26 -2.69 -3.23
C LEU A 113 -35.78 -1.25 -3.20
N MET A 114 -34.95 -0.27 -3.41
CA MET A 114 -35.38 1.14 -3.50
C MET A 114 -36.40 1.33 -4.64
N SER A 115 -36.13 0.71 -5.79
CA SER A 115 -37.03 0.78 -6.96
C SER A 115 -38.42 0.15 -6.71
N ARG A 116 -38.46 -0.86 -5.84
CA ARG A 116 -39.74 -1.53 -5.45
C ARG A 116 -40.43 -0.88 -4.25
N GLY A 117 -39.80 0.10 -3.60
CA GLY A 117 -40.31 0.73 -2.38
C GLY A 117 -40.29 -0.19 -1.14
N GLU A 118 -39.48 -1.24 -1.17
CA GLU A 118 -39.33 -2.21 -0.10
C GLU A 118 -38.21 -1.80 0.88
N ARG A 119 -38.34 -2.13 2.17
CA ARG A 119 -37.32 -1.87 3.19
C ARG A 119 -36.48 -3.13 3.40
N CYS A 120 -35.17 -2.95 3.43
CA CYS A 120 -34.25 -4.02 3.82
C CYS A 120 -34.27 -4.22 5.34
N THR A 121 -34.71 -5.37 5.81
CA THR A 121 -34.58 -5.76 7.22
C THR A 121 -33.19 -6.38 7.38
N THR A 122 -32.33 -5.70 8.10
CA THR A 122 -30.99 -6.21 8.46
C THR A 122 -31.14 -7.39 9.42
N HIS A 123 -31.30 -8.58 8.89
CA HIS A 123 -31.00 -9.78 9.66
C HIS A 123 -29.51 -10.12 9.47
N ARG A 124 -28.84 -10.39 10.57
CA ARG A 124 -27.43 -10.74 10.75
C ARG A 124 -26.89 -11.56 9.57
N LEU A 125 -25.95 -10.99 8.80
CA LEU A 125 -25.22 -11.69 7.76
C LEU A 125 -24.36 -12.81 8.40
N LEU A 126 -24.81 -14.04 8.32
CA LEU A 126 -24.01 -15.22 8.60
C LEU A 126 -23.20 -15.57 7.33
N PRO A 127 -21.94 -15.98 7.46
CA PRO A 127 -21.12 -16.35 6.33
C PRO A 127 -21.73 -17.59 5.65
N GLY A 128 -22.20 -17.42 4.42
CA GLY A 128 -22.75 -18.51 3.59
C GLY A 128 -24.17 -18.29 3.05
N GLU A 129 -24.91 -17.29 3.50
CA GLU A 129 -26.27 -17.02 2.99
C GLU A 129 -26.22 -16.06 1.78
N HIS A 130 -26.93 -16.42 0.72
CA HIS A 130 -27.09 -15.55 -0.44
C HIS A 130 -27.97 -14.35 -0.11
N LEU A 131 -27.56 -13.16 -0.57
CA LEU A 131 -28.28 -11.89 -0.37
C LEU A 131 -29.76 -11.93 -0.82
N HIS A 132 -30.08 -12.88 -1.68
CA HIS A 132 -31.43 -13.05 -2.22
C HIS A 132 -32.47 -13.49 -1.18
N ASP A 133 -32.03 -14.16 -0.08
CA ASP A 133 -32.91 -14.67 0.96
C ASP A 133 -33.21 -13.65 2.07
N LEU A 134 -32.58 -12.45 2.02
CA LEU A 134 -32.70 -11.44 3.05
C LEU A 134 -33.85 -10.44 2.87
N CYS A 135 -34.53 -10.50 1.75
CA CYS A 135 -35.62 -9.58 1.42
C CYS A 135 -36.92 -10.32 1.23
N SER A 136 -37.67 -10.51 2.31
CA SER A 136 -39.08 -10.93 2.23
C SER A 136 -39.96 -9.68 2.13
N PRO A 137 -40.99 -9.68 1.26
CA PRO A 137 -41.97 -8.60 1.23
C PRO A 137 -42.73 -8.55 2.55
N LEU A 138 -42.76 -7.35 3.16
CA LEU A 138 -43.62 -7.09 4.30
C LEU A 138 -45.06 -7.21 3.83
N GLU A 139 -45.75 -8.31 4.23
CA GLU A 139 -47.19 -8.40 4.07
C GLU A 139 -47.84 -7.19 4.73
N ALA A 140 -48.57 -6.44 3.90
CA ALA A 140 -49.40 -5.33 4.36
C ALA A 140 -50.48 -5.88 5.26
N THR A 141 -50.32 -5.74 6.58
CA THR A 141 -51.42 -5.98 7.52
C THR A 141 -52.37 -4.79 7.42
N LYS A 142 -53.60 -5.11 7.05
CA LYS A 142 -54.74 -4.22 7.04
C LYS A 142 -55.03 -3.61 8.40
#